data_7025d3839ca4626d9f9c6741c0e07946
#
_entry.id   7025d3839ca4626d9f9c6741c0e07946
#
_cell.length_a   1.000
_cell.length_b   1.000
_cell.length_c   1.000
_cell.angle_alpha   90.00
_cell.angle_beta   90.00
_cell.angle_gamma   90.00
#
_symmetry.space_group_name_H-M   'P 1'
#
loop_
_entity.id
_entity.type
_entity.pdbx_description
1 polymer ?
#
loop_
_entity_poly.entity_id
_entity_poly.type
_entity_poly.pdbx_seq_one_letter_code
_entity_poly.pdbx_strand_id
1 'polypeptide(L)'
;MLGMENVPGLRWPDLVIEDGRVSAAALHHALPAATPGLAVLSCGRAGTGRTPAELGAAAVRAVVEAGRTAGDLVVCDVSGERGPHAEAMIDAADLVVLVVPARLRAVAAAEAAAAHLTAHNPNCGLIVRGPAPGGLRGSEVAEVLGLPLLAAVRGQSGLAARLERGSLSVRRRSPLRDAADAVLAVVSAS
;
A
#
# COMPACT_ATOMS: atom_id res chain seq x y z
N MET A 1 -10.06 4.34 7.37
CA MET A 1 -9.18 5.46 6.98
C MET A 1 -9.75 6.29 5.83
N LEU A 2 -10.25 5.69 4.78
CA LEU A 2 -10.88 6.41 3.67
C LEU A 2 -12.38 6.62 3.86
N GLY A 3 -12.95 6.17 4.98
CA GLY A 3 -14.39 6.28 5.28
C GLY A 3 -15.30 5.41 4.40
N MET A 4 -14.71 4.37 3.79
CA MET A 4 -15.38 3.51 2.80
C MET A 4 -16.04 2.28 3.40
N GLU A 5 -15.95 2.09 4.73
CA GLU A 5 -16.35 0.86 5.42
C GLU A 5 -17.84 0.55 5.27
N ASN A 6 -18.66 1.60 5.12
CA ASN A 6 -20.12 1.50 4.98
C ASN A 6 -20.63 1.81 3.57
N VAL A 7 -19.75 2.12 2.64
CA VAL A 7 -20.14 2.39 1.26
C VAL A 7 -20.41 1.07 0.55
N PRO A 8 -21.57 0.87 -0.07
CA PRO A 8 -21.86 -0.35 -0.82
C PRO A 8 -20.95 -0.48 -2.03
N GLY A 9 -20.63 -1.71 -2.41
CA GLY A 9 -19.78 -2.03 -3.55
C GLY A 9 -19.01 -3.32 -3.33
N LEU A 10 -18.36 -3.79 -4.37
CA LEU A 10 -17.61 -5.04 -4.40
C LEU A 10 -16.49 -5.04 -3.36
N ARG A 11 -16.33 -6.17 -2.68
CA ARG A 11 -15.25 -6.46 -1.73
C ARG A 11 -14.49 -7.69 -2.18
N TRP A 12 -13.28 -7.90 -1.65
CA TRP A 12 -12.49 -9.09 -1.97
C TRP A 12 -13.26 -10.41 -1.79
N PRO A 13 -14.04 -10.64 -0.71
CA PRO A 13 -14.80 -11.87 -0.54
C PRO A 13 -15.87 -12.11 -1.60
N ASP A 14 -16.35 -11.03 -2.23
CA ASP A 14 -17.42 -11.09 -3.24
C ASP A 14 -16.85 -11.34 -4.65
N LEU A 15 -15.52 -11.25 -4.81
CA LEU A 15 -14.87 -11.37 -6.09
C LEU A 15 -14.72 -12.85 -6.48
N VAL A 16 -15.46 -13.27 -7.50
CA VAL A 16 -15.34 -14.60 -8.12
C VAL A 16 -14.66 -14.43 -9.46
N ILE A 17 -13.53 -15.10 -9.65
CA ILE A 17 -12.76 -15.07 -10.91
C ILE A 17 -12.82 -16.45 -11.53
N GLU A 18 -13.65 -16.61 -12.55
CA GLU A 18 -13.87 -17.91 -13.20
C GLU A 18 -12.78 -18.26 -14.22
N ASP A 19 -12.33 -17.31 -15.04
CA ASP A 19 -11.37 -17.56 -16.14
C ASP A 19 -10.01 -16.88 -15.98
N GLY A 20 -9.64 -16.51 -14.76
CA GLY A 20 -8.35 -15.85 -14.48
C GLY A 20 -8.20 -14.43 -15.05
N ARG A 21 -9.25 -13.88 -15.66
CA ARG A 21 -9.29 -12.52 -16.22
C ARG A 21 -10.41 -11.71 -15.60
N VAL A 22 -10.13 -10.43 -15.37
CA VAL A 22 -11.09 -9.48 -14.83
C VAL A 22 -11.13 -8.27 -15.76
N SER A 23 -12.33 -7.82 -16.10
CA SER A 23 -12.49 -6.61 -16.88
C SER A 23 -12.28 -5.38 -15.99
N ALA A 24 -11.35 -4.50 -16.37
CA ALA A 24 -11.13 -3.23 -15.69
C ALA A 24 -12.40 -2.37 -15.62
N ALA A 25 -13.16 -2.30 -16.70
CA ALA A 25 -14.42 -1.56 -16.74
C ALA A 25 -15.46 -2.13 -15.78
N ALA A 26 -15.56 -3.46 -15.66
CA ALA A 26 -16.44 -4.11 -14.69
C ALA A 26 -15.99 -3.84 -13.24
N LEU A 27 -14.68 -3.88 -12.98
CA LEU A 27 -14.14 -3.50 -11.67
C LEU A 27 -14.46 -2.05 -11.31
N HIS A 28 -14.17 -1.10 -12.19
CA HIS A 28 -14.46 0.32 -11.95
C HIS A 28 -15.94 0.57 -11.66
N HIS A 29 -16.82 -0.17 -12.34
CA HIS A 29 -18.27 -0.03 -12.13
C HIS A 29 -18.75 -0.65 -10.79
N ALA A 30 -18.11 -1.72 -10.35
CA ALA A 30 -18.50 -2.46 -9.15
C ALA A 30 -17.82 -1.96 -7.87
N LEU A 31 -16.65 -1.33 -7.99
CA LEU A 31 -15.89 -0.86 -6.83
C LEU A 31 -16.46 0.42 -6.24
N PRO A 32 -16.47 0.55 -4.90
CA PRO A 32 -16.83 1.82 -4.28
C PRO A 32 -15.76 2.87 -4.56
N ALA A 33 -16.20 4.05 -5.00
CA ALA A 33 -15.32 5.19 -5.25
C ALA A 33 -15.19 6.06 -3.99
N ALA A 34 -13.96 6.26 -3.51
CA ALA A 34 -13.67 7.16 -2.39
C ALA A 34 -13.69 8.63 -2.84
N THR A 35 -13.25 8.89 -4.05
CA THR A 35 -13.31 10.18 -4.74
C THR A 35 -13.43 9.92 -6.25
N PRO A 36 -13.77 10.92 -7.08
CA PRO A 36 -13.63 10.78 -8.51
C PRO A 36 -12.19 10.34 -8.88
N GLY A 37 -12.06 9.18 -9.51
CA GLY A 37 -10.77 8.60 -9.90
C GLY A 37 -10.04 7.78 -8.84
N LEU A 38 -10.66 7.50 -7.68
CA LEU A 38 -10.11 6.58 -6.68
C LEU A 38 -11.14 5.51 -6.30
N ALA A 39 -11.02 4.33 -6.85
CA ALA A 39 -11.78 3.15 -6.47
C ALA A 39 -11.03 2.33 -5.40
N VAL A 40 -11.75 1.65 -4.52
CA VAL A 40 -11.16 0.91 -3.39
C VAL A 40 -11.72 -0.51 -3.33
N LEU A 41 -10.84 -1.50 -3.47
CA LEU A 41 -11.16 -2.90 -3.20
C LEU A 41 -10.60 -3.28 -1.82
N SER A 42 -11.47 -3.58 -0.88
CA SER A 42 -11.10 -3.91 0.50
C SER A 42 -11.68 -5.26 0.95
N CYS A 43 -11.14 -5.82 2.03
CA CYS A 43 -11.61 -7.09 2.58
C CYS A 43 -12.98 -7.01 3.29
N GLY A 44 -13.53 -5.81 3.49
CA GLY A 44 -14.73 -5.63 4.29
C GLY A 44 -14.45 -5.65 5.80
N ARG A 45 -15.52 -5.68 6.61
CA ARG A 45 -15.41 -5.79 8.07
C ARG A 45 -15.16 -7.24 8.49
N ALA A 46 -14.35 -7.43 9.53
CA ALA A 46 -14.20 -8.73 10.17
C ALA A 46 -15.58 -9.27 10.59
N GLY A 47 -15.89 -10.51 10.22
CA GLY A 47 -17.14 -11.18 10.56
C GLY A 47 -18.21 -11.29 9.46
N THR A 48 -17.98 -10.72 8.27
CA THR A 48 -18.95 -10.75 7.17
C THR A 48 -18.58 -11.69 6.02
N GLY A 49 -17.64 -12.61 6.16
CA GLY A 49 -17.28 -13.52 5.07
C GLY A 49 -15.88 -14.08 5.16
N ARG A 50 -15.33 -14.45 4.02
CA ARG A 50 -14.01 -15.06 3.84
C ARG A 50 -12.90 -14.21 4.44
N THR A 51 -11.95 -14.86 5.08
CA THR A 51 -10.78 -14.20 5.66
C THR A 51 -9.78 -13.79 4.56
N PRO A 52 -8.92 -12.79 4.80
CA PRO A 52 -7.84 -12.45 3.87
C PRO A 52 -6.94 -13.63 3.48
N ALA A 53 -6.79 -14.60 4.37
CA ALA A 53 -6.02 -15.84 4.11
C ALA A 53 -6.60 -16.70 2.97
N GLU A 54 -7.87 -16.48 2.61
CA GLU A 54 -8.54 -17.19 1.50
C GLU A 54 -8.40 -16.45 0.16
N LEU A 55 -7.72 -15.29 0.13
CA LEU A 55 -7.39 -14.58 -1.09
C LEU A 55 -6.34 -15.36 -1.87
N GLY A 56 -6.73 -15.94 -2.99
CA GLY A 56 -5.80 -16.63 -3.87
C GLY A 56 -4.87 -15.65 -4.61
N ALA A 57 -3.60 -16.03 -4.76
CA ALA A 57 -2.63 -15.27 -5.55
C ALA A 57 -3.11 -14.99 -7.00
N ALA A 58 -3.90 -15.90 -7.58
CA ALA A 58 -4.47 -15.75 -8.91
C ALA A 58 -5.47 -14.57 -8.97
N ALA A 59 -6.32 -14.42 -7.95
CA ALA A 59 -7.27 -13.32 -7.88
C ALA A 59 -6.57 -11.96 -7.77
N VAL A 60 -5.52 -11.89 -6.96
CA VAL A 60 -4.68 -10.68 -6.83
C VAL A 60 -4.06 -10.32 -8.18
N ARG A 61 -3.40 -11.27 -8.83
CA ARG A 61 -2.79 -11.03 -10.14
C ARG A 61 -3.80 -10.55 -11.19
N ALA A 62 -4.98 -11.16 -11.23
CA ALA A 62 -6.02 -10.78 -12.19
C ALA A 62 -6.53 -9.34 -11.97
N VAL A 63 -6.69 -8.91 -10.71
CA VAL A 63 -7.10 -7.55 -10.36
C VAL A 63 -6.01 -6.53 -10.69
N VAL A 64 -4.77 -6.81 -10.31
CA VAL A 64 -3.63 -5.93 -10.61
C VAL A 64 -3.45 -5.77 -12.11
N GLU A 65 -3.52 -6.86 -12.87
CA GLU A 65 -3.38 -6.85 -14.34
C GLU A 65 -4.52 -6.09 -15.00
N ALA A 66 -5.75 -6.21 -14.48
CA ALA A 66 -6.88 -5.44 -14.99
C ALA A 66 -6.67 -3.94 -14.84
N GLY A 67 -6.19 -3.48 -13.68
CA GLY A 67 -5.86 -2.08 -13.45
C GLY A 67 -4.72 -1.59 -14.34
N ARG A 68 -3.64 -2.36 -14.47
CA ARG A 68 -2.51 -2.04 -15.35
C ARG A 68 -2.95 -1.90 -16.81
N THR A 69 -3.76 -2.83 -17.30
CA THR A 69 -4.29 -2.80 -18.67
C THR A 69 -5.17 -1.56 -18.90
N ALA A 70 -5.86 -1.08 -17.89
CA ALA A 70 -6.65 0.16 -17.95
C ALA A 70 -5.79 1.44 -17.88
N GLY A 71 -4.51 1.34 -17.57
CA GLY A 71 -3.63 2.47 -17.33
C GLY A 71 -3.80 3.09 -15.93
N ASP A 72 -4.37 2.33 -14.99
CA ASP A 72 -4.54 2.79 -13.61
C ASP A 72 -3.23 2.71 -12.83
N LEU A 73 -3.07 3.61 -11.86
CA LEU A 73 -2.11 3.43 -10.79
C LEU A 73 -2.72 2.50 -9.73
N VAL A 74 -2.20 1.28 -9.63
CA VAL A 74 -2.65 0.30 -8.65
C VAL A 74 -1.79 0.40 -7.40
N VAL A 75 -2.42 0.64 -6.23
CA VAL A 75 -1.72 0.70 -4.94
C VAL A 75 -2.22 -0.44 -4.05
N CYS A 76 -1.33 -1.36 -3.70
CA CYS A 76 -1.61 -2.47 -2.80
C CYS A 76 -1.14 -2.13 -1.38
N ASP A 77 -2.04 -2.16 -0.40
CA ASP A 77 -1.70 -2.06 1.03
C ASP A 77 -1.40 -3.46 1.56
N VAL A 78 -0.11 -3.79 1.64
CA VAL A 78 0.37 -5.08 2.15
C VAL A 78 0.74 -4.87 3.62
N SER A 79 -0.16 -5.23 4.51
CA SER A 79 0.14 -5.32 5.95
C SER A 79 1.12 -6.47 6.18
N GLY A 80 1.85 -6.46 7.31
CA GLY A 80 2.94 -7.41 7.60
C GLY A 80 2.56 -8.91 7.62
N GLU A 81 1.40 -9.27 7.10
CA GLU A 81 0.99 -10.64 6.84
C GLU A 81 1.78 -11.22 5.67
N ARG A 82 2.24 -12.45 5.85
CA ARG A 82 2.90 -13.24 4.81
C ARG A 82 1.91 -14.26 4.26
N GLY A 83 1.89 -14.42 2.95
CA GLY A 83 1.04 -15.41 2.30
C GLY A 83 1.02 -15.22 0.80
N PRO A 84 0.47 -16.20 0.05
CA PRO A 84 0.51 -16.20 -1.42
C PRO A 84 -0.08 -14.95 -2.07
N HIS A 85 -1.05 -14.31 -1.43
CA HIS A 85 -1.65 -13.07 -1.93
C HIS A 85 -0.70 -11.87 -1.74
N ALA A 86 -0.01 -11.77 -0.59
CA ALA A 86 0.96 -10.72 -0.33
C ALA A 86 2.19 -10.84 -1.24
N GLU A 87 2.70 -12.06 -1.40
CA GLU A 87 3.79 -12.37 -2.33
C GLU A 87 3.40 -12.01 -3.77
N ALA A 88 2.19 -12.36 -4.20
CA ALA A 88 1.71 -12.02 -5.53
C ALA A 88 1.60 -10.49 -5.77
N MET A 89 1.28 -9.69 -4.74
CA MET A 89 1.28 -8.24 -4.82
C MET A 89 2.71 -7.69 -4.93
N ILE A 90 3.64 -8.24 -4.14
CA ILE A 90 5.04 -7.83 -4.14
C ILE A 90 5.71 -8.17 -5.47
N ASP A 91 5.51 -9.39 -5.97
CA ASP A 91 6.08 -9.87 -7.24
C ASP A 91 5.56 -9.08 -8.44
N ALA A 92 4.30 -8.65 -8.40
CA ALA A 92 3.67 -7.90 -9.48
C ALA A 92 3.94 -6.39 -9.44
N ALA A 93 4.50 -5.86 -8.36
CA ALA A 93 4.68 -4.42 -8.19
C ALA A 93 5.85 -3.88 -9.03
N ASP A 94 5.68 -2.72 -9.65
CA ASP A 94 6.75 -1.98 -10.31
C ASP A 94 7.68 -1.33 -9.29
N LEU A 95 7.17 -1.02 -8.09
CA LEU A 95 7.92 -0.51 -6.95
C LEU A 95 7.30 -1.02 -5.65
N VAL A 96 8.11 -1.58 -4.76
CA VAL A 96 7.72 -1.93 -3.40
C VAL A 96 8.25 -0.87 -2.42
N VAL A 97 7.37 -0.30 -1.62
CA VAL A 97 7.75 0.76 -0.67
C VAL A 97 7.59 0.26 0.77
N LEU A 98 8.71 0.12 1.47
CA LEU A 98 8.73 -0.20 2.89
C LEU A 98 8.61 1.09 3.72
N VAL A 99 7.64 1.15 4.62
CA VAL A 99 7.42 2.31 5.50
C VAL A 99 7.85 1.97 6.92
N VAL A 100 8.89 2.64 7.43
CA VAL A 100 9.49 2.32 8.73
C VAL A 100 9.52 3.54 9.65
N PRO A 101 9.04 3.42 10.90
CA PRO A 101 9.26 4.45 11.90
C PRO A 101 10.76 4.59 12.25
N ALA A 102 11.25 5.83 12.42
CA ALA A 102 12.65 6.12 12.78
C ALA A 102 12.97 5.76 14.24
N ARG A 103 12.72 4.52 14.64
CA ARG A 103 12.94 3.99 15.99
C ARG A 103 13.76 2.72 15.91
N LEU A 104 14.75 2.56 16.77
CA LEU A 104 15.67 1.45 16.77
C LEU A 104 14.98 0.06 16.69
N ARG A 105 13.96 -0.15 17.53
CA ARG A 105 13.19 -1.41 17.52
C ARG A 105 12.44 -1.65 16.22
N ALA A 106 11.92 -0.58 15.59
CA ALA A 106 11.20 -0.71 14.33
C ALA A 106 12.15 -1.01 13.18
N VAL A 107 13.35 -0.42 13.20
CA VAL A 107 14.40 -0.69 12.19
C VAL A 107 14.88 -2.13 12.33
N ALA A 108 15.20 -2.60 13.52
CA ALA A 108 15.60 -3.99 13.75
C ALA A 108 14.52 -4.99 13.30
N ALA A 109 13.24 -4.70 13.55
CA ALA A 109 12.14 -5.52 13.06
C ALA A 109 11.98 -5.47 11.53
N ALA A 110 12.37 -4.36 10.90
CA ALA A 110 12.25 -4.16 9.46
C ALA A 110 13.37 -4.86 8.66
N GLU A 111 14.50 -5.24 9.26
CA GLU A 111 15.60 -5.92 8.57
C GLU A 111 15.14 -7.21 7.87
N ALA A 112 14.42 -8.08 8.59
CA ALA A 112 13.89 -9.31 8.02
C ALA A 112 12.82 -9.05 6.92
N ALA A 113 12.04 -7.97 7.06
CA ALA A 113 11.09 -7.56 6.03
C ALA A 113 11.81 -7.01 4.80
N ALA A 114 12.82 -6.17 4.96
CA ALA A 114 13.62 -5.64 3.86
C ALA A 114 14.30 -6.77 3.07
N ALA A 115 14.93 -7.72 3.75
CA ALA A 115 15.54 -8.89 3.12
C ALA A 115 14.52 -9.75 2.34
N HIS A 116 13.34 -9.95 2.91
CA HIS A 116 12.26 -10.68 2.24
C HIS A 116 11.77 -9.94 0.98
N LEU A 117 11.52 -8.63 1.09
CA LEU A 117 11.04 -7.82 -0.03
C LEU A 117 12.04 -7.79 -1.18
N THR A 118 13.32 -7.57 -0.89
CA THR A 118 14.38 -7.51 -1.92
C THR A 118 14.63 -8.87 -2.58
N ALA A 119 14.34 -9.97 -1.91
CA ALA A 119 14.41 -11.31 -2.50
C ALA A 119 13.29 -11.56 -3.52
N HIS A 120 12.12 -10.91 -3.35
CA HIS A 120 10.96 -11.04 -4.24
C HIS A 120 10.93 -9.97 -5.34
N ASN A 121 11.36 -8.75 -5.01
CA ASN A 121 11.31 -7.63 -5.95
C ASN A 121 12.56 -6.75 -5.81
N PRO A 122 13.37 -6.60 -6.86
CA PRO A 122 14.58 -5.77 -6.82
C PRO A 122 14.28 -4.27 -6.73
N ASN A 123 13.08 -3.85 -7.12
CA ASN A 123 12.65 -2.45 -7.10
C ASN A 123 12.02 -2.08 -5.76
N CYS A 124 12.83 -2.03 -4.72
CA CYS A 124 12.39 -1.65 -3.39
C CYS A 124 12.85 -0.24 -3.02
N GLY A 125 12.01 0.49 -2.29
CA GLY A 125 12.35 1.79 -1.75
C GLY A 125 11.86 1.95 -0.31
N LEU A 126 12.37 2.95 0.38
CA LEU A 126 12.13 3.20 1.80
C LEU A 126 11.49 4.56 2.03
N ILE A 127 10.43 4.59 2.83
CA ILE A 127 9.92 5.82 3.45
C ILE A 127 10.16 5.72 4.95
N VAL A 128 10.86 6.69 5.52
CA VAL A 128 11.12 6.76 6.96
C VAL A 128 10.17 7.76 7.61
N ARG A 129 9.40 7.28 8.59
CA ARG A 129 8.50 8.12 9.37
C ARG A 129 9.17 8.59 10.65
N GLY A 130 9.55 9.85 10.70
CA GLY A 130 10.24 10.47 11.83
C GLY A 130 10.20 12.01 11.78
N PRO A 131 10.94 12.68 12.66
CA PRO A 131 11.80 12.10 13.70
C PRO A 131 11.01 11.51 14.87
N ALA A 132 11.60 10.52 15.55
CA ALA A 132 11.18 10.10 16.88
C ALA A 132 12.13 10.70 17.92
N PRO A 133 11.70 10.97 19.16
CA PRO A 133 12.60 11.41 20.22
C PRO A 133 13.79 10.44 20.39
N GLY A 134 15.02 10.93 20.25
CA GLY A 134 16.23 10.10 20.22
C GLY A 134 16.30 9.14 19.04
N GLY A 135 15.53 9.41 17.99
CA GLY A 135 15.39 8.52 16.83
C GLY A 135 16.48 8.72 15.79
N LEU A 136 16.55 7.74 14.89
CA LEU A 136 17.49 7.69 13.79
C LEU A 136 17.11 8.69 12.69
N ARG A 137 18.11 9.13 11.93
CA ARG A 137 17.88 9.88 10.68
C ARG A 137 17.42 8.92 9.59
N GLY A 138 16.68 9.44 8.62
CA GLY A 138 16.21 8.63 7.48
C GLY A 138 17.36 7.95 6.71
N SER A 139 18.49 8.64 6.54
CA SER A 139 19.69 8.10 5.90
C SER A 139 20.33 6.95 6.68
N GLU A 140 20.37 7.05 8.00
CA GLU A 140 20.88 5.96 8.87
C GLU A 140 20.00 4.71 8.78
N VAL A 141 18.68 4.89 8.73
CA VAL A 141 17.74 3.79 8.53
C VAL A 141 17.91 3.16 7.15
N ALA A 142 18.09 3.97 6.12
CA ALA A 142 18.33 3.51 4.75
C ALA A 142 19.60 2.68 4.62
N GLU A 143 20.68 3.14 5.27
CA GLU A 143 21.96 2.43 5.32
C GLU A 143 21.83 1.07 6.01
N VAL A 144 21.18 1.03 7.18
CA VAL A 144 20.96 -0.24 7.92
C VAL A 144 20.13 -1.24 7.13
N LEU A 145 19.06 -0.77 6.46
CA LEU A 145 18.17 -1.65 5.71
C LEU A 145 18.63 -1.97 4.29
N GLY A 146 19.70 -1.29 3.79
CA GLY A 146 20.19 -1.46 2.43
C GLY A 146 19.19 -1.04 1.35
N LEU A 147 18.25 -0.13 1.66
CA LEU A 147 17.21 0.33 0.74
C LEU A 147 17.36 1.81 0.39
N PRO A 148 17.11 2.21 -0.86
CA PRO A 148 17.13 3.61 -1.25
C PRO A 148 16.04 4.40 -0.51
N LEU A 149 16.44 5.53 0.11
CA LEU A 149 15.50 6.42 0.79
C LEU A 149 14.73 7.27 -0.24
N LEU A 150 13.44 7.03 -0.36
CA LEU A 150 12.54 7.82 -1.22
C LEU A 150 12.09 9.10 -0.51
N ALA A 151 11.72 9.00 0.76
CA ALA A 151 11.27 10.15 1.54
C ALA A 151 11.44 9.96 3.05
N ALA A 152 11.59 11.09 3.76
CA ALA A 152 11.50 11.16 5.21
C ALA A 152 10.27 11.99 5.61
N VAL A 153 9.27 11.32 6.19
CA VAL A 153 7.96 11.93 6.51
C VAL A 153 7.90 12.31 7.97
N ARG A 154 7.72 13.59 8.25
CA ARG A 154 7.50 14.06 9.63
C ARG A 154 6.05 13.75 10.07
N GLY A 155 5.91 13.41 11.35
CA GLY A 155 4.60 13.24 11.97
C GLY A 155 3.76 14.52 11.85
N GLN A 156 2.51 14.38 11.40
CA GLN A 156 1.58 15.50 11.33
C GLN A 156 0.69 15.50 12.57
N SER A 157 0.71 16.59 13.34
CA SER A 157 -0.20 16.78 14.47
C SER A 157 -1.66 16.70 13.99
N GLY A 158 -2.49 15.98 14.73
CA GLY A 158 -3.91 15.82 14.44
C GLY A 158 -4.24 14.91 13.23
N LEU A 159 -3.26 14.26 12.58
CA LEU A 159 -3.53 13.29 11.51
C LEU A 159 -4.34 12.11 12.03
N ALA A 160 -3.92 11.50 13.15
CA ALA A 160 -4.65 10.40 13.77
C ALA A 160 -6.11 10.78 14.06
N ALA A 161 -6.34 11.92 14.68
CA ALA A 161 -7.70 12.41 15.00
C ALA A 161 -8.54 12.70 13.75
N ARG A 162 -7.94 13.05 12.59
CA ARG A 162 -8.66 13.18 11.31
C ARG A 162 -9.02 11.82 10.72
N LEU A 163 -8.09 10.88 10.78
CA LEU A 163 -8.33 9.51 10.31
C LEU A 163 -9.44 8.81 11.11
N GLU A 164 -9.47 9.00 12.43
CA GLU A 164 -10.55 8.50 13.29
C GLU A 164 -11.93 9.07 12.91
N ARG A 165 -11.97 10.29 12.41
CA ARG A 165 -13.21 10.92 11.89
C ARG A 165 -13.53 10.54 10.45
N GLY A 166 -12.81 9.58 9.87
CA GLY A 166 -13.07 9.08 8.51
C GLY A 166 -12.72 10.05 7.39
N SER A 167 -11.89 11.08 7.65
CA SER A 167 -11.49 12.02 6.60
C SER A 167 -9.96 12.09 6.45
N LEU A 168 -9.46 11.62 5.31
CA LEU A 168 -8.08 11.89 4.90
C LEU A 168 -8.08 13.10 3.95
N SER A 169 -7.70 14.26 4.50
CA SER A 169 -7.44 15.46 3.70
C SER A 169 -5.95 15.71 3.65
N VAL A 170 -5.36 15.54 2.49
CA VAL A 170 -3.94 15.82 2.25
C VAL A 170 -3.80 17.25 1.74
N ARG A 171 -3.12 18.10 2.51
CA ARG A 171 -2.86 19.49 2.11
C ARG A 171 -1.86 19.53 0.95
N ARG A 172 -1.98 20.55 0.07
CA ARG A 172 -1.08 20.74 -1.08
C ARG A 172 0.40 20.80 -0.70
N ARG A 173 0.73 21.32 0.48
CA ARG A 173 2.08 21.33 1.06
C ARG A 173 2.05 20.51 2.34
N SER A 174 2.37 19.24 2.23
CA SER A 174 2.43 18.35 3.39
C SER A 174 3.47 17.26 3.16
N PRO A 175 4.16 16.81 4.23
CA PRO A 175 5.15 15.73 4.11
C PRO A 175 4.60 14.43 3.51
N LEU A 176 3.29 14.18 3.64
CA LEU A 176 2.65 13.03 3.00
C LEU A 176 2.55 13.21 1.49
N ARG A 177 2.27 14.43 1.03
CA ARG A 177 2.23 14.72 -0.40
C ARG A 177 3.63 14.63 -1.01
N ASP A 178 4.60 15.24 -0.36
CA ASP A 178 5.99 15.20 -0.82
C ASP A 178 6.50 13.76 -0.95
N ALA A 179 6.11 12.88 0.00
CA ALA A 179 6.44 11.47 -0.08
C ALA A 179 5.71 10.74 -1.22
N ALA A 180 4.43 11.04 -1.43
CA ALA A 180 3.68 10.48 -2.56
C ALA A 180 4.26 10.92 -3.90
N ASP A 181 4.61 12.20 -4.04
CA ASP A 181 5.23 12.75 -5.25
C ASP A 181 6.60 12.11 -5.52
N ALA A 182 7.39 11.81 -4.47
CA ALA A 182 8.66 11.09 -4.58
C ALA A 182 8.47 9.64 -5.08
N VAL A 183 7.47 8.93 -4.58
CA VAL A 183 7.11 7.58 -5.06
C VAL A 183 6.66 7.63 -6.52
N LEU A 184 5.77 8.56 -6.86
CA LEU A 184 5.27 8.71 -8.22
C LEU A 184 6.38 9.03 -9.22
N ALA A 185 7.37 9.85 -8.83
CA ALA A 185 8.52 10.17 -9.67
C ALA A 185 9.33 8.92 -10.03
N VAL A 186 9.49 7.98 -9.11
CA VAL A 186 10.19 6.70 -9.39
C VAL A 186 9.36 5.83 -10.32
N VAL A 187 8.07 5.62 -10.01
CA VAL A 187 7.19 4.79 -10.85
C VAL A 187 7.02 5.33 -12.26
N SER A 188 7.03 6.66 -12.44
CA SER A 188 6.90 7.29 -13.77
C SER A 188 8.19 7.25 -14.58
N ALA A 189 9.33 6.96 -13.95
CA ALA A 189 10.64 6.86 -14.61
C ALA A 189 11.01 5.42 -15.01
N SER A 190 10.26 4.45 -14.53
CA SER A 190 10.39 3.01 -14.83
C SER A 190 9.60 2.64 -16.07
#